data_cec1239be57ec16b452536385b66f72d
#
_entry.id   cec1239be57ec16b452536385b66f72d
#
_cell.length_a   1.000
_cell.length_b   1.000
_cell.length_c   1.000
_cell.angle_alpha   90.00
_cell.angle_beta   90.00
_cell.angle_gamma   90.00
#
_symmetry.space_group_name_H-M   'P 1'
#
loop_
_entity.id
_entity.type
_entity.pdbx_description
1 polymer ?
#
loop_
_entity_poly.entity_id
_entity_poly.type
_entity_poly.pdbx_seq_one_letter_code
_entity_poly.pdbx_strand_id
1 'polypeptide(L)'
;MLVAILGGFAAAVFFATATLLSSRSSRLISPSSVLGWVMITGLIVLLPFLAVSGPPDLDRGDVGWLLIAGGGNVAGLLLAYSALRIGKVGVVAPIVSTEGAIAAALSILAGESLPVAVGLLLPVIALGVALAATGGEDTESPGSPTVGARGQLLFAAAAAACFGASLFATAHASADLPIAWVLLPARLIGVVGVAAPLALRGRLQLTRHATPLVVAGGLCEVLGFASFALGSRDGVAVAAVLASQFAGLAAVAAYLLFRERLTHLQIAGVVVIAVSVASLTAVRT
;
A
#
# COMPACT_ATOMS: atom_id res chain seq x y z
N MET A 1 -0.35 -15.86 -14.26
CA MET A 1 -1.62 -15.19 -13.87
C MET A 1 -2.17 -15.62 -12.51
N LEU A 2 -2.14 -16.92 -12.11
CA LEU A 2 -2.56 -17.34 -10.75
C LEU A 2 -1.70 -16.70 -9.67
N VAL A 3 -0.41 -16.65 -9.89
CA VAL A 3 0.52 -16.04 -8.96
C VAL A 3 0.26 -14.52 -8.85
N ALA A 4 -0.06 -13.84 -9.97
CA ALA A 4 -0.46 -12.42 -9.95
C ALA A 4 -1.71 -12.18 -9.11
N ILE A 5 -2.74 -13.05 -9.25
CA ILE A 5 -3.98 -12.94 -8.49
C ILE A 5 -3.74 -13.22 -7.00
N LEU A 6 -3.09 -14.33 -6.67
CA LEU A 6 -2.85 -14.70 -5.28
C LEU A 6 -1.90 -13.72 -4.58
N GLY A 7 -0.83 -13.30 -5.25
CA GLY A 7 0.12 -12.34 -4.72
C GLY A 7 -0.49 -10.95 -4.53
N GLY A 8 -1.26 -10.46 -5.52
CA GLY A 8 -1.97 -9.20 -5.41
C GLY A 8 -3.02 -9.20 -4.31
N PHE A 9 -3.81 -10.27 -4.18
CA PHE A 9 -4.82 -10.37 -3.12
C PHE A 9 -4.18 -10.51 -1.73
N ALA A 10 -3.12 -11.32 -1.59
CA ALA A 10 -2.38 -11.41 -0.33
C ALA A 10 -1.78 -10.04 0.06
N ALA A 11 -1.22 -9.31 -0.92
CA ALA A 11 -0.74 -7.96 -0.70
C ALA A 11 -1.86 -7.03 -0.19
N ALA A 12 -3.06 -7.10 -0.79
CA ALA A 12 -4.21 -6.31 -0.35
C ALA A 12 -4.59 -6.59 1.12
N VAL A 13 -4.60 -7.84 1.55
CA VAL A 13 -4.89 -8.22 2.95
C VAL A 13 -3.85 -7.64 3.90
N PHE A 14 -2.57 -7.77 3.56
CA PHE A 14 -1.49 -7.25 4.38
C PHE A 14 -1.48 -5.71 4.41
N PHE A 15 -1.69 -5.04 3.28
CA PHE A 15 -1.77 -3.58 3.23
C PHE A 15 -3.00 -3.04 3.95
N ALA A 16 -4.16 -3.71 3.88
CA ALA A 16 -5.34 -3.35 4.67
C ALA A 16 -5.02 -3.41 6.17
N THR A 17 -4.39 -4.50 6.61
CA THR A 17 -4.00 -4.68 8.01
C THR A 17 -2.98 -3.62 8.44
N ALA A 18 -1.94 -3.37 7.62
CA ALA A 18 -0.94 -2.33 7.88
C ALA A 18 -1.58 -0.93 7.97
N THR A 19 -2.54 -0.61 7.10
CA THR A 19 -3.26 0.67 7.10
C THR A 19 -4.05 0.88 8.39
N LEU A 20 -4.78 -0.14 8.85
CA LEU A 20 -5.54 -0.07 10.11
C LEU A 20 -4.62 0.10 11.33
N LEU A 21 -3.52 -0.65 11.38
CA LEU A 21 -2.52 -0.55 12.44
C LEU A 21 -1.83 0.81 12.43
N SER A 22 -1.47 1.32 11.25
CA SER A 22 -0.81 2.61 11.07
C SER A 22 -1.75 3.79 11.38
N SER A 23 -3.02 3.70 11.02
CA SER A 23 -4.03 4.68 11.41
C SER A 23 -4.12 4.81 12.93
N ARG A 24 -4.13 3.69 13.63
CA ARG A 24 -4.22 3.67 15.08
C ARG A 24 -2.93 4.15 15.76
N SER A 25 -1.77 3.71 15.28
CA SER A 25 -0.47 4.11 15.83
C SER A 25 -0.15 5.58 15.57
N SER A 26 -0.54 6.15 14.41
CA SER A 26 -0.35 7.57 14.07
C SER A 26 -1.16 8.53 14.96
N ARG A 27 -2.15 8.01 15.69
CA ARG A 27 -2.87 8.77 16.73
C ARG A 27 -2.19 8.73 18.10
N LEU A 28 -1.30 7.76 18.32
CA LEU A 28 -0.57 7.56 19.58
C LEU A 28 0.81 8.22 19.57
N ILE A 29 1.47 8.21 18.42
CA ILE A 29 2.81 8.77 18.20
C ILE A 29 2.85 9.53 16.87
N SER A 30 3.91 10.30 16.59
CA SER A 30 4.01 11.05 15.34
C SER A 30 4.07 10.12 14.11
N PRO A 31 3.50 10.51 12.95
CA PRO A 31 3.57 9.74 11.70
C PRO A 31 5.00 9.36 11.30
N SER A 32 5.96 10.28 11.48
CA SER A 32 7.37 10.01 11.21
C SER A 32 7.95 8.94 12.15
N SER A 33 7.51 8.88 13.42
CA SER A 33 7.93 7.84 14.36
C SER A 33 7.29 6.49 13.99
N VAL A 34 6.02 6.49 13.57
CA VAL A 34 5.37 5.26 13.04
C VAL A 34 6.15 4.72 11.87
N LEU A 35 6.44 5.57 10.87
CA LEU A 35 7.25 5.20 9.71
C LEU A 35 8.62 4.66 10.11
N GLY A 36 9.32 5.36 10.99
CA GLY A 36 10.64 4.93 11.48
C GLY A 36 10.62 3.52 12.07
N TRP A 37 9.65 3.22 12.94
CA TRP A 37 9.53 1.90 13.55
C TRP A 37 9.07 0.81 12.57
N VAL A 38 8.17 1.12 11.65
CA VAL A 38 7.76 0.22 10.56
C VAL A 38 8.97 -0.15 9.69
N MET A 39 9.82 0.83 9.34
CA MET A 39 11.03 0.58 8.55
C MET A 39 12.09 -0.22 9.33
N ILE A 40 12.31 0.08 10.61
CA ILE A 40 13.22 -0.69 11.48
C ILE A 40 12.75 -2.14 11.58
N THR A 41 11.47 -2.35 11.87
CA THR A 41 10.88 -3.70 11.94
C THR A 41 11.05 -4.44 10.63
N GLY A 42 10.72 -3.79 9.51
CA GLY A 42 10.88 -4.37 8.18
C GLY A 42 12.33 -4.72 7.85
N LEU A 43 13.30 -3.89 8.25
CA LEU A 43 14.71 -4.18 8.06
C LEU A 43 15.14 -5.42 8.86
N ILE A 44 14.75 -5.51 10.13
CA ILE A 44 15.05 -6.67 10.99
C ILE A 44 14.50 -7.96 10.39
N VAL A 45 13.26 -7.91 9.86
CA VAL A 45 12.61 -9.07 9.21
C VAL A 45 13.35 -9.48 7.93
N LEU A 46 13.90 -8.53 7.17
CA LEU A 46 14.61 -8.83 5.93
C LEU A 46 16.03 -9.40 6.14
N LEU A 47 16.70 -9.10 7.26
CA LEU A 47 18.10 -9.52 7.51
C LEU A 47 18.37 -11.00 7.24
N PRO A 48 17.58 -11.97 7.76
CA PRO A 48 17.83 -13.38 7.50
C PRO A 48 17.69 -13.76 6.02
N PHE A 49 16.74 -13.13 5.30
CA PHE A 49 16.54 -13.40 3.88
C PHE A 49 17.68 -12.83 3.02
N LEU A 50 18.21 -11.67 3.40
CA LEU A 50 19.39 -11.07 2.74
C LEU A 50 20.63 -11.94 2.95
N ALA A 51 20.81 -12.48 4.15
CA ALA A 51 21.95 -13.37 4.46
C ALA A 51 21.92 -14.66 3.64
N VAL A 52 20.70 -15.20 3.38
CA VAL A 52 20.53 -16.43 2.59
C VAL A 52 20.63 -16.18 1.09
N SER A 53 20.08 -15.06 0.59
CA SER A 53 20.06 -14.80 -0.87
C SER A 53 21.38 -14.30 -1.45
N GLY A 54 22.33 -13.86 -0.62
CA GLY A 54 23.57 -13.27 -1.08
C GLY A 54 23.35 -11.94 -1.83
N PRO A 55 24.41 -11.15 -2.09
CA PRO A 55 24.29 -9.92 -2.88
C PRO A 55 24.07 -10.25 -4.36
N PRO A 56 23.09 -9.63 -5.03
CA PRO A 56 22.90 -9.76 -6.47
C PRO A 56 23.92 -8.88 -7.20
N ASP A 57 24.21 -9.25 -8.45
CA ASP A 57 24.90 -8.36 -9.38
C ASP A 57 23.93 -7.25 -9.81
N LEU A 58 24.26 -6.00 -9.49
CA LEU A 58 23.43 -4.84 -9.78
C LEU A 58 24.03 -4.03 -10.93
N ASP A 59 23.20 -3.73 -11.90
CA ASP A 59 23.54 -2.75 -12.93
C ASP A 59 23.03 -1.33 -12.55
N ARG A 60 23.34 -0.33 -13.42
CA ARG A 60 22.90 1.05 -13.16
C ARG A 60 21.37 1.22 -13.29
N GLY A 61 20.73 0.41 -14.11
CA GLY A 61 19.28 0.40 -14.29
C GLY A 61 18.58 -0.12 -13.04
N ASP A 62 19.08 -1.24 -12.48
CA ASP A 62 18.59 -1.83 -11.24
C ASP A 62 18.62 -0.83 -10.09
N VAL A 63 19.74 -0.12 -9.92
CA VAL A 63 19.85 0.90 -8.88
C VAL A 63 18.80 1.99 -9.04
N GLY A 64 18.51 2.42 -10.28
CA GLY A 64 17.46 3.40 -10.57
C GLY A 64 16.09 2.90 -10.15
N TRP A 65 15.72 1.68 -10.52
CA TRP A 65 14.44 1.08 -10.14
C TRP A 65 14.33 0.85 -8.63
N LEU A 66 15.38 0.40 -7.98
CA LEU A 66 15.44 0.22 -6.53
C LEU A 66 15.28 1.52 -5.76
N LEU A 67 15.85 2.63 -6.25
CA LEU A 67 15.69 3.96 -5.64
C LEU A 67 14.25 4.48 -5.81
N ILE A 68 13.63 4.30 -6.98
CA ILE A 68 12.22 4.68 -7.20
C ILE A 68 11.31 3.82 -6.33
N ALA A 69 11.53 2.51 -6.27
CA ALA A 69 10.76 1.60 -5.43
C ALA A 69 10.85 1.99 -3.95
N GLY A 70 12.07 2.14 -3.44
CA GLY A 70 12.31 2.46 -2.03
C GLY A 70 11.91 3.88 -1.66
N GLY A 71 12.32 4.87 -2.46
CA GLY A 71 12.01 6.28 -2.23
C GLY A 71 10.51 6.58 -2.35
N GLY A 72 9.87 6.03 -3.38
CA GLY A 72 8.42 6.14 -3.57
C GLY A 72 7.64 5.51 -2.42
N ASN A 73 8.06 4.32 -1.93
CA ASN A 73 7.45 3.70 -0.76
C ASN A 73 7.54 4.58 0.49
N VAL A 74 8.75 5.05 0.84
CA VAL A 74 8.96 5.87 2.05
C VAL A 74 8.21 7.19 1.97
N ALA A 75 8.27 7.88 0.83
CA ALA A 75 7.55 9.12 0.61
C ALA A 75 6.02 8.90 0.66
N GLY A 76 5.54 7.85 0.00
CA GLY A 76 4.13 7.46 0.01
C GLY A 76 3.61 7.18 1.43
N LEU A 77 4.34 6.38 2.22
CA LEU A 77 3.97 6.09 3.62
C LEU A 77 3.96 7.35 4.49
N LEU A 78 4.96 8.23 4.35
CA LEU A 78 5.00 9.47 5.13
C LEU A 78 3.81 10.38 4.82
N LEU A 79 3.47 10.51 3.55
CA LEU A 79 2.31 11.27 3.07
C LEU A 79 1.00 10.63 3.52
N ALA A 80 0.85 9.30 3.36
CA ALA A 80 -0.34 8.57 3.76
C ALA A 80 -0.58 8.63 5.28
N TYR A 81 0.47 8.42 6.09
CA TYR A 81 0.34 8.52 7.56
C TYR A 81 0.03 9.94 8.02
N SER A 82 0.56 10.96 7.30
CA SER A 82 0.22 12.35 7.56
C SER A 82 -1.24 12.65 7.20
N ALA A 83 -1.72 12.14 6.06
CA ALA A 83 -3.13 12.25 5.69
C ALA A 83 -4.07 11.55 6.69
N LEU A 84 -3.73 10.33 7.13
CA LEU A 84 -4.49 9.55 8.12
C LEU A 84 -4.52 10.18 9.51
N ARG A 85 -3.50 10.98 9.84
CA ARG A 85 -3.47 11.71 11.12
C ARG A 85 -4.49 12.85 11.16
N ILE A 86 -4.67 13.57 10.05
CA ILE A 86 -5.53 14.75 9.95
C ILE A 86 -6.91 14.43 9.40
N GLY A 87 -7.09 13.24 8.81
CA GLY A 87 -8.31 12.86 8.11
C GLY A 87 -8.88 11.50 8.52
N LYS A 88 -10.03 11.19 7.92
CA LYS A 88 -10.71 9.90 8.11
C LYS A 88 -10.13 8.84 7.19
N VAL A 89 -9.97 7.60 7.68
CA VAL A 89 -9.50 6.45 6.88
C VAL A 89 -10.39 6.24 5.66
N GLY A 90 -11.72 6.37 5.82
CA GLY A 90 -12.69 6.22 4.74
C GLY A 90 -12.56 7.22 3.58
N VAL A 91 -11.80 8.30 3.74
CA VAL A 91 -11.49 9.26 2.66
C VAL A 91 -10.09 9.03 2.13
N VAL A 92 -9.12 8.80 3.03
CA VAL A 92 -7.70 8.66 2.66
C VAL A 92 -7.44 7.35 1.92
N ALA A 93 -7.94 6.22 2.46
CA ALA A 93 -7.66 4.91 1.91
C ALA A 93 -8.12 4.73 0.45
N PRO A 94 -9.32 5.21 0.04
CA PRO A 94 -9.74 5.19 -1.36
C PRO A 94 -8.83 5.94 -2.31
N ILE A 95 -8.41 7.13 -1.89
CA ILE A 95 -7.54 7.97 -2.75
C ILE A 95 -6.18 7.29 -2.89
N VAL A 96 -5.62 6.80 -1.79
CA VAL A 96 -4.34 6.07 -1.81
C VAL A 96 -4.46 4.80 -2.65
N SER A 97 -5.57 4.07 -2.59
CA SER A 97 -5.77 2.83 -3.38
C SER A 97 -5.79 3.03 -4.89
N THR A 98 -5.86 4.28 -5.38
CA THR A 98 -5.66 4.57 -6.82
C THR A 98 -4.22 4.27 -7.29
N GLU A 99 -3.28 4.00 -6.36
CA GLU A 99 -1.91 3.57 -6.65
C GLU A 99 -1.86 2.37 -7.59
N GLY A 100 -2.77 1.39 -7.43
CA GLY A 100 -2.85 0.22 -8.30
C GLY A 100 -3.22 0.57 -9.73
N ALA A 101 -4.12 1.52 -9.93
CA ALA A 101 -4.46 2.02 -11.26
C ALA A 101 -3.29 2.77 -11.91
N ILE A 102 -2.54 3.53 -11.10
CA ILE A 102 -1.33 4.23 -11.57
C ILE A 102 -0.26 3.22 -11.98
N ALA A 103 0.03 2.21 -11.14
CA ALA A 103 1.00 1.17 -11.45
C ALA A 103 0.60 0.35 -12.69
N ALA A 104 -0.69 0.00 -12.82
CA ALA A 104 -1.21 -0.69 -14.00
C ALA A 104 -1.10 0.16 -15.27
N ALA A 105 -1.40 1.45 -15.19
CA ALA A 105 -1.24 2.36 -16.32
C ALA A 105 0.24 2.46 -16.75
N LEU A 106 1.17 2.56 -15.79
CA LEU A 106 2.60 2.58 -16.07
C LEU A 106 3.08 1.28 -16.71
N SER A 107 2.59 0.11 -16.26
CA SER A 107 2.98 -1.18 -16.85
C SER A 107 2.46 -1.37 -18.28
N ILE A 108 1.24 -0.91 -18.56
CA ILE A 108 0.69 -0.91 -19.93
C ILE A 108 1.50 0.01 -20.84
N LEU A 109 1.85 1.20 -20.35
CA LEU A 109 2.70 2.14 -21.10
C LEU A 109 4.11 1.59 -21.34
N ALA A 110 4.61 0.75 -20.42
CA ALA A 110 5.88 0.05 -20.56
C ALA A 110 5.80 -1.19 -21.48
N GLY A 111 4.64 -1.50 -22.06
CA GLY A 111 4.46 -2.57 -23.05
C GLY A 111 3.84 -3.87 -22.50
N GLU A 112 3.34 -3.90 -21.28
CA GLU A 112 2.60 -5.07 -20.80
C GLU A 112 1.32 -5.26 -21.63
N SER A 113 1.21 -6.41 -22.31
CA SER A 113 0.03 -6.76 -23.08
C SER A 113 -0.99 -7.48 -22.19
N LEU A 114 -2.20 -6.96 -22.12
CA LEU A 114 -3.28 -7.57 -21.38
C LEU A 114 -4.34 -8.13 -22.33
N PRO A 115 -4.93 -9.31 -22.03
CA PRO A 115 -6.16 -9.73 -22.69
C PRO A 115 -7.25 -8.65 -22.55
N VAL A 116 -8.01 -8.38 -23.62
CA VAL A 116 -9.04 -7.33 -23.61
C VAL A 116 -10.01 -7.46 -22.45
N ALA A 117 -10.43 -8.70 -22.14
CA ALA A 117 -11.32 -8.98 -21.00
C ALA A 117 -10.70 -8.54 -19.66
N VAL A 118 -9.41 -8.79 -19.45
CA VAL A 118 -8.69 -8.34 -18.25
C VAL A 118 -8.60 -6.83 -18.21
N GLY A 119 -8.24 -6.20 -19.34
CA GLY A 119 -8.16 -4.74 -19.46
C GLY A 119 -9.49 -4.03 -19.15
N LEU A 120 -10.63 -4.65 -19.48
CA LEU A 120 -11.96 -4.13 -19.14
C LEU A 120 -12.35 -4.34 -17.67
N LEU A 121 -11.88 -5.43 -17.05
CA LEU A 121 -12.18 -5.73 -15.63
C LEU A 121 -11.41 -4.81 -14.67
N LEU A 122 -10.19 -4.40 -15.00
CA LEU A 122 -9.37 -3.57 -14.13
C LEU A 122 -10.04 -2.22 -13.76
N PRO A 123 -10.60 -1.43 -14.71
CA PRO A 123 -11.37 -0.23 -14.38
C PRO A 123 -12.62 -0.50 -13.55
N VAL A 124 -13.30 -1.63 -13.78
CA VAL A 124 -14.48 -2.02 -13.00
C VAL A 124 -14.10 -2.32 -11.55
N ILE A 125 -12.97 -3.01 -11.34
CA ILE A 125 -12.41 -3.25 -10.01
C ILE A 125 -12.07 -1.92 -9.34
N ALA A 126 -11.38 -1.01 -10.03
CA ALA A 126 -11.03 0.31 -9.51
C ALA A 126 -12.28 1.13 -9.13
N LEU A 127 -13.34 1.07 -9.95
CA LEU A 127 -14.63 1.69 -9.64
C LEU A 127 -15.27 1.06 -8.39
N GLY A 128 -15.22 -0.27 -8.26
CA GLY A 128 -15.70 -0.99 -7.08
C GLY A 128 -15.00 -0.52 -5.80
N VAL A 129 -13.67 -0.32 -5.85
CA VAL A 129 -12.89 0.27 -4.74
C VAL A 129 -13.38 1.67 -4.41
N ALA A 130 -13.50 2.53 -5.41
CA ALA A 130 -13.99 3.88 -5.22
C ALA A 130 -15.38 3.90 -4.55
N LEU A 131 -16.30 3.04 -5.00
CA LEU A 131 -17.63 2.91 -4.39
C LEU A 131 -17.58 2.35 -2.97
N ALA A 132 -16.79 1.31 -2.71
CA ALA A 132 -16.63 0.73 -1.37
C ALA A 132 -16.09 1.75 -0.37
N ALA A 133 -15.40 2.71 -0.86
CA ALA A 133 -14.71 3.72 -0.11
C ALA A 133 -15.49 5.04 0.11
N THR A 134 -16.52 5.33 -0.71
CA THR A 134 -17.29 6.59 -0.63
C THR A 134 -18.33 6.63 0.51
N GLY A 135 -18.58 5.53 1.19
CA GLY A 135 -19.65 5.41 2.18
C GLY A 135 -19.35 5.91 3.59
N GLY A 136 -18.27 6.62 3.81
CA GLY A 136 -17.88 7.13 5.14
C GLY A 136 -18.41 8.55 5.47
N GLU A 137 -19.52 8.98 4.89
CA GLU A 137 -20.19 10.23 5.28
C GLU A 137 -21.07 9.99 6.53
N ASP A 138 -20.46 9.97 7.70
CA ASP A 138 -21.18 10.24 8.93
C ASP A 138 -20.86 11.67 9.38
N THR A 139 -21.90 12.48 9.27
CA THR A 139 -22.11 13.78 9.95
C THR A 139 -20.87 14.67 10.07
N GLU A 140 -20.66 15.50 9.05
CA GLU A 140 -19.93 16.74 9.26
C GLU A 140 -20.62 17.52 10.39
N SER A 141 -19.93 17.66 11.50
CA SER A 141 -20.23 18.74 12.42
C SER A 141 -20.05 20.05 11.68
N PRO A 142 -21.06 20.94 11.57
CA PRO A 142 -20.92 22.23 10.94
C PRO A 142 -19.82 23.01 11.68
N GLY A 143 -18.68 23.25 11.06
CA GLY A 143 -17.62 24.08 11.63
C GLY A 143 -16.18 23.61 11.47
N SER A 144 -15.91 22.47 10.82
CA SER A 144 -14.52 22.06 10.54
C SER A 144 -13.89 22.95 9.46
N PRO A 145 -12.69 23.51 9.70
CA PRO A 145 -12.05 24.44 8.75
C PRO A 145 -11.73 23.72 7.43
N THR A 146 -12.15 24.31 6.30
CA THR A 146 -11.91 23.87 4.91
C THR A 146 -10.42 23.68 4.54
N VAL A 147 -9.49 24.21 5.34
CA VAL A 147 -8.03 24.09 5.14
C VAL A 147 -7.54 22.67 5.41
N GLY A 148 -8.10 21.97 6.37
CA GLY A 148 -7.73 20.58 6.69
C GLY A 148 -8.12 19.57 5.61
N ALA A 149 -9.28 19.73 4.99
CA ALA A 149 -9.79 18.83 3.96
C ALA A 149 -8.94 18.85 2.68
N ARG A 150 -8.53 20.03 2.21
CA ARG A 150 -7.63 20.16 1.03
C ARG A 150 -6.26 19.54 1.26
N GLY A 151 -5.69 19.77 2.45
CA GLY A 151 -4.40 19.18 2.81
C GLY A 151 -4.45 17.65 2.84
N GLN A 152 -5.51 17.06 3.41
CA GLN A 152 -5.74 15.63 3.44
C GLN A 152 -5.80 15.04 2.02
N LEU A 153 -6.57 15.66 1.11
CA LEU A 153 -6.72 15.20 -0.27
C LEU A 153 -5.39 15.28 -1.04
N LEU A 154 -4.64 16.38 -0.89
CA LEU A 154 -3.34 16.54 -1.53
C LEU A 154 -2.32 15.52 -1.03
N PHE A 155 -2.24 15.28 0.28
CA PHE A 155 -1.35 14.26 0.84
C PHE A 155 -1.73 12.84 0.37
N ALA A 156 -3.03 12.52 0.32
CA ALA A 156 -3.50 11.23 -0.15
C ALA A 156 -3.22 11.03 -1.65
N ALA A 157 -3.47 12.04 -2.48
CA ALA A 157 -3.18 11.97 -3.93
C ALA A 157 -1.67 11.87 -4.20
N ALA A 158 -0.85 12.64 -3.50
CA ALA A 158 0.60 12.56 -3.62
C ALA A 158 1.12 11.19 -3.13
N ALA A 159 0.54 10.63 -2.05
CA ALA A 159 0.85 9.28 -1.60
C ALA A 159 0.51 8.23 -2.66
N ALA A 160 -0.66 8.32 -3.30
CA ALA A 160 -1.06 7.42 -4.39
C ALA A 160 -0.08 7.46 -5.56
N ALA A 161 0.38 8.65 -5.97
CA ALA A 161 1.36 8.78 -7.04
C ALA A 161 2.71 8.15 -6.66
N CYS A 162 3.19 8.41 -5.42
CA CYS A 162 4.43 7.82 -4.91
C CYS A 162 4.33 6.28 -4.83
N PHE A 163 3.23 5.75 -4.31
CA PHE A 163 3.03 4.30 -4.20
C PHE A 163 2.85 3.64 -5.57
N GLY A 164 2.12 4.27 -6.50
CA GLY A 164 1.96 3.74 -7.85
C GLY A 164 3.31 3.61 -8.58
N ALA A 165 4.15 4.64 -8.50
CA ALA A 165 5.52 4.58 -9.02
C ALA A 165 6.37 3.54 -8.29
N SER A 166 6.23 3.42 -6.96
CA SER A 166 6.92 2.42 -6.15
C SER A 166 6.52 0.99 -6.52
N LEU A 167 5.22 0.70 -6.68
CA LEU A 167 4.73 -0.62 -7.08
C LEU A 167 5.25 -1.00 -8.48
N PHE A 168 5.17 -0.08 -9.44
CA PHE A 168 5.68 -0.30 -10.79
C PHE A 168 7.19 -0.59 -10.78
N ALA A 169 7.97 0.23 -10.06
CA ALA A 169 9.41 0.02 -9.94
C ALA A 169 9.77 -1.27 -9.17
N THR A 170 9.00 -1.62 -8.12
CA THR A 170 9.15 -2.88 -7.39
C THR A 170 8.92 -4.07 -8.31
N ALA A 171 7.87 -4.03 -9.14
CA ALA A 171 7.57 -5.07 -10.10
C ALA A 171 8.73 -5.24 -11.10
N HIS A 172 9.24 -4.13 -11.63
CA HIS A 172 10.34 -4.12 -12.60
C HIS A 172 11.62 -4.71 -11.99
N ALA A 173 12.03 -4.24 -10.82
CA ALA A 173 13.21 -4.75 -10.13
C ALA A 173 13.05 -6.23 -9.68
N SER A 174 11.84 -6.67 -9.33
CA SER A 174 11.59 -8.05 -8.88
C SER A 174 11.58 -9.09 -10.00
N ALA A 175 11.63 -8.66 -11.26
CA ALA A 175 11.74 -9.58 -12.39
C ALA A 175 13.06 -10.36 -12.33
N ASP A 176 14.15 -9.68 -12.04
CA ASP A 176 15.51 -10.22 -12.12
C ASP A 176 16.18 -10.34 -10.75
N LEU A 177 15.76 -9.52 -9.75
CA LEU A 177 16.41 -9.48 -8.44
C LEU A 177 15.68 -10.32 -7.39
N PRO A 178 16.41 -10.84 -6.38
CA PRO A 178 15.80 -11.48 -5.21
C PRO A 178 14.95 -10.47 -4.43
N ILE A 179 13.74 -10.87 -4.04
CA ILE A 179 12.74 -9.98 -3.41
C ILE A 179 13.29 -9.26 -2.17
N ALA A 180 14.09 -9.92 -1.35
CA ALA A 180 14.69 -9.28 -0.18
C ALA A 180 15.54 -8.06 -0.55
N TRP A 181 16.27 -8.13 -1.66
CA TRP A 181 17.08 -7.01 -2.18
C TRP A 181 16.23 -5.90 -2.80
N VAL A 182 15.11 -6.25 -3.42
CA VAL A 182 14.15 -5.27 -3.95
C VAL A 182 13.50 -4.47 -2.81
N LEU A 183 13.21 -5.10 -1.68
CA LEU A 183 12.57 -4.45 -0.54
C LEU A 183 13.56 -3.68 0.36
N LEU A 184 14.86 -4.00 0.30
CA LEU A 184 15.89 -3.41 1.15
C LEU A 184 16.00 -1.88 1.04
N PRO A 185 16.01 -1.25 -0.17
CA PRO A 185 16.17 0.19 -0.30
C PRO A 185 15.12 1.00 0.47
N ALA A 186 13.84 0.58 0.46
CA ALA A 186 12.80 1.23 1.23
C ALA A 186 13.13 1.22 2.74
N ARG A 187 13.62 0.09 3.25
CA ARG A 187 14.01 -0.04 4.66
C ARG A 187 15.21 0.83 5.00
N LEU A 188 16.23 0.83 4.14
CA LEU A 188 17.42 1.66 4.35
C LEU A 188 17.08 3.15 4.27
N ILE A 189 16.34 3.59 3.26
CA ILE A 189 15.91 4.99 3.11
C ILE A 189 15.08 5.41 4.32
N GLY A 190 14.12 4.60 4.77
CA GLY A 190 13.29 4.90 5.92
C GLY A 190 14.07 4.90 7.25
N VAL A 191 14.99 3.96 7.44
CA VAL A 191 15.81 3.91 8.66
C VAL A 191 16.82 5.05 8.68
N VAL A 192 17.58 5.24 7.60
CA VAL A 192 18.65 6.26 7.55
C VAL A 192 18.07 7.68 7.40
N GLY A 193 17.04 7.83 6.54
CA GLY A 193 16.45 9.15 6.24
C GLY A 193 15.43 9.63 7.26
N VAL A 194 14.76 8.72 7.99
CA VAL A 194 13.68 9.10 8.93
C VAL A 194 13.98 8.64 10.35
N ALA A 195 14.19 7.35 10.59
CA ALA A 195 14.34 6.83 11.95
C ALA A 195 15.62 7.33 12.64
N ALA A 196 16.76 7.27 11.97
CA ALA A 196 18.04 7.68 12.55
C ALA A 196 18.08 9.19 12.89
N PRO A 197 17.67 10.13 12.01
CA PRO A 197 17.60 11.53 12.37
C PRO A 197 16.66 11.84 13.53
N LEU A 198 15.53 11.12 13.64
CA LEU A 198 14.61 11.26 14.76
C LEU A 198 15.22 10.71 16.05
N ALA A 199 15.90 9.55 15.99
CA ALA A 199 16.59 8.98 17.15
C ALA A 199 17.72 9.87 17.65
N LEU A 200 18.58 10.37 16.75
CA LEU A 200 19.67 11.27 17.09
C LEU A 200 19.20 12.59 17.75
N ARG A 201 18.00 13.05 17.39
CA ARG A 201 17.37 14.24 17.98
C ARG A 201 16.52 13.93 19.22
N GLY A 202 16.47 12.69 19.68
CA GLY A 202 15.61 12.27 20.79
C GLY A 202 14.11 12.40 20.52
N ARG A 203 13.70 12.42 19.24
CA ARG A 203 12.33 12.63 18.81
C ARG A 203 11.64 11.35 18.27
N LEU A 204 12.34 10.22 18.22
CA LEU A 204 11.76 8.94 17.83
C LEU A 204 10.88 8.41 18.98
N GLN A 205 9.58 8.67 18.85
CA GLN A 205 8.60 8.32 19.88
C GLN A 205 8.24 6.83 19.79
N LEU A 206 8.10 6.19 20.97
CA LEU A 206 7.52 4.86 21.11
C LEU A 206 6.77 4.78 22.43
N THR A 207 5.58 4.24 22.41
CA THR A 207 4.77 3.98 23.60
C THR A 207 4.43 2.50 23.70
N ARG A 208 4.16 1.99 24.90
CA ARG A 208 3.78 0.58 25.12
C ARG A 208 2.59 0.16 24.25
N HIS A 209 1.62 1.09 24.02
CA HIS A 209 0.44 0.83 23.19
C HIS A 209 0.74 0.91 21.69
N ALA A 210 1.71 1.71 21.26
CA ALA A 210 2.10 1.82 19.86
C ALA A 210 3.02 0.66 19.42
N THR A 211 3.82 0.10 20.33
CA THR A 211 4.81 -0.96 20.00
C THR A 211 4.21 -2.13 19.23
N PRO A 212 3.15 -2.83 19.70
CA PRO A 212 2.60 -3.96 18.96
C PRO A 212 2.02 -3.55 17.61
N LEU A 213 1.48 -2.32 17.52
CA LEU A 213 0.88 -1.81 16.27
C LEU A 213 1.95 -1.55 15.19
N VAL A 214 3.06 -0.89 15.57
CA VAL A 214 4.12 -0.58 14.60
C VAL A 214 4.91 -1.82 14.19
N VAL A 215 5.11 -2.78 15.12
CA VAL A 215 5.78 -4.05 14.80
C VAL A 215 4.91 -4.90 13.87
N ALA A 216 3.63 -5.09 14.20
CA ALA A 216 2.71 -5.81 13.33
C ALA A 216 2.52 -5.08 11.98
N GLY A 217 2.44 -3.74 11.98
CA GLY A 217 2.37 -2.93 10.77
C GLY A 217 3.59 -3.10 9.88
N GLY A 218 4.80 -3.09 10.46
CA GLY A 218 6.04 -3.32 9.73
C GLY A 218 6.15 -4.71 9.14
N LEU A 219 5.70 -5.74 9.88
CA LEU A 219 5.62 -7.11 9.37
C LEU A 219 4.63 -7.22 8.20
N CYS A 220 3.41 -6.69 8.37
CA CYS A 220 2.39 -6.70 7.31
C CYS A 220 2.88 -5.94 6.06
N GLU A 221 3.58 -4.83 6.23
CA GLU A 221 4.09 -4.05 5.11
C GLU A 221 5.15 -4.83 4.31
N VAL A 222 6.09 -5.52 4.98
CA VAL A 222 7.06 -6.41 4.31
C VAL A 222 6.36 -7.55 3.59
N LEU A 223 5.43 -8.24 4.26
CA LEU A 223 4.70 -9.36 3.67
C LEU A 223 3.82 -8.90 2.50
N GLY A 224 3.22 -7.71 2.59
CA GLY A 224 2.44 -7.11 1.51
C GLY A 224 3.29 -6.86 0.27
N PHE A 225 4.41 -6.18 0.40
CA PHE A 225 5.32 -5.93 -0.73
C PHE A 225 5.97 -7.20 -1.26
N ALA A 226 6.32 -8.17 -0.40
CA ALA A 226 6.85 -9.46 -0.86
C ALA A 226 5.80 -10.25 -1.67
N SER A 227 4.55 -10.26 -1.20
CA SER A 227 3.43 -10.90 -1.92
C SER A 227 3.17 -10.21 -3.26
N PHE A 228 3.19 -8.88 -3.30
CA PHE A 228 3.07 -8.11 -4.53
C PHE A 228 4.22 -8.40 -5.50
N ALA A 229 5.47 -8.36 -5.03
CA ALA A 229 6.65 -8.61 -5.85
C ALA A 229 6.65 -10.03 -6.44
N LEU A 230 6.17 -11.04 -5.70
CA LEU A 230 5.95 -12.38 -6.23
C LEU A 230 4.84 -12.41 -7.29
N GLY A 231 3.73 -11.74 -7.02
CA GLY A 231 2.59 -11.67 -7.93
C GLY A 231 2.91 -10.94 -9.23
N SER A 232 3.66 -9.85 -9.15
CA SER A 232 4.00 -9.01 -10.30
C SER A 232 4.87 -9.70 -11.36
N ARG A 233 5.60 -10.76 -10.99
CA ARG A 233 6.35 -11.59 -11.94
C ARG A 233 5.47 -12.30 -12.97
N ASP A 234 4.19 -12.50 -12.65
CA ASP A 234 3.21 -13.19 -13.49
C ASP A 234 2.19 -12.22 -14.15
N GLY A 235 2.28 -10.92 -13.84
CA GLY A 235 1.47 -9.83 -14.41
C GLY A 235 1.37 -8.63 -13.46
N VAL A 236 2.02 -7.54 -13.85
CA VAL A 236 2.16 -6.33 -13.02
C VAL A 236 0.81 -5.64 -12.82
N ALA A 237 0.08 -5.38 -13.92
CA ALA A 237 -1.19 -4.65 -13.85
C ALA A 237 -2.22 -5.37 -12.98
N VAL A 238 -2.34 -6.71 -13.13
CA VAL A 238 -3.27 -7.53 -12.34
C VAL A 238 -2.88 -7.52 -10.87
N ALA A 239 -1.59 -7.75 -10.56
CA ALA A 239 -1.10 -7.76 -9.19
C ALA A 239 -1.29 -6.39 -8.51
N ALA A 240 -1.02 -5.28 -9.22
CA ALA A 240 -1.14 -3.92 -8.70
C ALA A 240 -2.60 -3.53 -8.41
N VAL A 241 -3.51 -3.81 -9.35
CA VAL A 241 -4.95 -3.51 -9.14
C VAL A 241 -5.53 -4.36 -8.03
N LEU A 242 -5.12 -5.63 -7.90
CA LEU A 242 -5.57 -6.46 -6.78
C LEU A 242 -4.95 -6.02 -5.44
N ALA A 243 -3.67 -5.65 -5.41
CA ALA A 243 -3.04 -5.12 -4.20
C ALA A 243 -3.74 -3.86 -3.70
N SER A 244 -4.21 -2.98 -4.60
CA SER A 244 -4.93 -1.76 -4.25
C SER A 244 -6.33 -1.97 -3.65
N GLN A 245 -6.83 -3.23 -3.63
CA GLN A 245 -8.10 -3.56 -2.95
C GLN A 245 -8.05 -3.42 -1.42
N PHE A 246 -6.89 -3.10 -0.87
CA PHE A 246 -6.70 -2.95 0.57
C PHE A 246 -7.69 -1.96 1.21
N ALA A 247 -8.13 -0.92 0.49
CA ALA A 247 -9.09 0.06 1.02
C ALA A 247 -10.48 -0.57 1.23
N GLY A 248 -10.95 -1.38 0.27
CA GLY A 248 -12.20 -2.12 0.40
C GLY A 248 -12.13 -3.15 1.54
N LEU A 249 -11.00 -3.88 1.63
CA LEU A 249 -10.78 -4.83 2.72
C LEU A 249 -10.68 -4.14 4.08
N ALA A 250 -10.03 -2.97 4.16
CA ALA A 250 -9.97 -2.18 5.38
C ALA A 250 -11.35 -1.67 5.81
N ALA A 251 -12.21 -1.26 4.86
CA ALA A 251 -13.58 -0.87 5.15
C ALA A 251 -14.42 -2.04 5.68
N VAL A 252 -14.31 -3.22 5.05
CA VAL A 252 -14.98 -4.44 5.52
C VAL A 252 -14.48 -4.85 6.91
N ALA A 253 -13.17 -4.81 7.13
CA ALA A 253 -12.58 -5.12 8.43
C ALA A 253 -13.04 -4.11 9.51
N ALA A 254 -13.13 -2.82 9.19
CA ALA A 254 -13.67 -1.80 10.10
C ALA A 254 -15.12 -2.09 10.46
N TYR A 255 -15.95 -2.49 9.49
CA TYR A 255 -17.34 -2.93 9.76
C TYR A 255 -17.39 -4.13 10.71
N LEU A 256 -16.61 -5.18 10.44
CA LEU A 256 -16.63 -6.41 11.25
C LEU A 256 -16.06 -6.21 12.66
N LEU A 257 -14.99 -5.43 12.79
CA LEU A 257 -14.26 -5.23 14.05
C LEU A 257 -14.88 -4.12 14.91
N PHE A 258 -15.40 -3.07 14.28
CA PHE A 258 -15.93 -1.88 14.98
C PHE A 258 -17.45 -1.78 14.89
N ARG A 259 -18.13 -2.73 14.19
CA ARG A 259 -19.58 -2.74 13.96
C ARG A 259 -20.09 -1.44 13.31
N GLU A 260 -19.25 -0.79 12.53
CA GLU A 260 -19.66 0.37 11.74
C GLU A 260 -20.62 -0.09 10.65
N ARG A 261 -21.75 0.59 10.47
CA ARG A 261 -22.73 0.21 9.44
C ARG A 261 -22.17 0.60 8.06
N LEU A 262 -22.06 -0.38 7.16
CA LEU A 262 -21.74 -0.10 5.76
C LEU A 262 -22.95 0.55 5.08
N THR A 263 -22.69 1.58 4.30
CA THR A 263 -23.73 2.18 3.45
C THR A 263 -24.00 1.28 2.24
N HIS A 264 -25.14 1.50 1.57
CA HIS A 264 -25.50 0.73 0.38
C HIS A 264 -24.45 0.85 -0.73
N LEU A 265 -23.78 2.01 -0.86
CA LEU A 265 -22.68 2.25 -1.82
C LEU A 265 -21.45 1.40 -1.48
N GLN A 266 -21.09 1.28 -0.20
CA GLN A 266 -19.98 0.43 0.23
C GLN A 266 -20.27 -1.05 -0.06
N ILE A 267 -21.49 -1.51 0.24
CA ILE A 267 -21.91 -2.89 -0.08
C ILE A 267 -21.85 -3.12 -1.58
N ALA A 268 -22.38 -2.19 -2.39
CA ALA A 268 -22.31 -2.29 -3.85
C ALA A 268 -20.85 -2.37 -4.34
N GLY A 269 -19.96 -1.52 -3.80
CA GLY A 269 -18.53 -1.56 -4.12
C GLY A 269 -17.87 -2.90 -3.81
N VAL A 270 -18.12 -3.46 -2.61
CA VAL A 270 -17.60 -4.78 -2.20
C VAL A 270 -18.11 -5.89 -3.13
N VAL A 271 -19.40 -5.86 -3.51
CA VAL A 271 -19.97 -6.83 -4.45
C VAL A 271 -19.33 -6.71 -5.82
N VAL A 272 -19.17 -5.49 -6.35
CA VAL A 272 -18.49 -5.25 -7.63
C VAL A 272 -17.06 -5.79 -7.61
N ILE A 273 -16.30 -5.56 -6.54
CA ILE A 273 -14.96 -6.10 -6.37
C ILE A 273 -15.00 -7.64 -6.40
N ALA A 274 -15.84 -8.26 -5.58
CA ALA A 274 -15.91 -9.70 -5.44
C ALA A 274 -16.28 -10.38 -6.78
N VAL A 275 -17.28 -9.85 -7.49
CA VAL A 275 -17.72 -10.37 -8.81
C VAL A 275 -16.61 -10.17 -9.85
N SER A 276 -15.95 -9.01 -9.89
CA SER A 276 -14.88 -8.74 -10.84
C SER A 276 -13.67 -9.64 -10.62
N VAL A 277 -13.27 -9.87 -9.37
CA VAL A 277 -12.17 -10.79 -9.03
C VAL A 277 -12.54 -12.23 -9.39
N ALA A 278 -13.77 -12.67 -9.11
CA ALA A 278 -14.26 -13.97 -9.54
C ALA A 278 -14.26 -14.11 -11.07
N SER A 279 -14.71 -13.07 -11.79
CA SER A 279 -14.67 -13.02 -13.26
C SER A 279 -13.24 -13.07 -13.81
N LEU A 280 -12.31 -12.37 -13.16
CA LEU A 280 -10.89 -12.39 -13.51
C LEU A 280 -10.28 -13.79 -13.40
N THR A 281 -10.72 -14.58 -12.42
CA THR A 281 -10.31 -15.98 -12.26
C THR A 281 -10.95 -16.89 -13.31
N ALA A 282 -12.20 -16.62 -13.73
CA ALA A 282 -12.94 -17.42 -14.71
C ALA A 282 -12.49 -17.18 -16.16
N VAL A 283 -12.04 -15.98 -16.52
CA VAL A 283 -11.51 -15.66 -17.88
C VAL A 283 -10.27 -16.51 -18.22
N ARG A 284 -9.77 -17.28 -17.28
CA ARG A 284 -8.58 -18.13 -17.37
C ARG A 284 -8.85 -19.56 -17.89
N THR A 285 -10.08 -20.03 -17.73
CA THR A 285 -10.47 -21.37 -18.15
C THR A 285 -11.00 -21.37 -19.56
#